data_f30a2b3b715bae0a0a68e588f008c699
#
_entry.id   f30a2b3b715bae0a0a68e588f008c699
#
_cell.length_a   1.000
_cell.length_b   1.000
_cell.length_c   1.000
_cell.angle_alpha   90.00
_cell.angle_beta   90.00
_cell.angle_gamma   90.00
#
_symmetry.space_group_name_H-M   'P 1'
#
loop_
_entity.id
_entity.type
_entity.pdbx_description
1 polymer ?
#
loop_
_entity_poly.entity_id
_entity_poly.type
_entity_poly.pdbx_seq_one_letter_code
_entity_poly.pdbx_strand_id
1 'polypeptide(L)' 'MKLQKLAKKVVDTYGLLHQTNLGVLRHYIRTTSEEELAKEIGKMVSWKELRTLWEAGLNTRLQDEVLKRLKEIE' A
#
# COMPACT_ATOMS: atom_id res chain seq x y z
N MET A 1 -5.30 -4.92 9.67
CA MET A 1 -4.02 -4.88 8.92
C MET A 1 -3.45 -3.47 8.91
N LYS A 2 -2.21 -3.34 9.27
CA LYS A 2 -1.59 -2.02 9.39
C LYS A 2 -1.33 -1.37 8.02
N LEU A 3 -0.90 -2.15 7.04
CA LEU A 3 -0.64 -1.64 5.69
C LEU A 3 -1.89 -1.02 5.08
N GLN A 4 -3.03 -1.71 5.17
CA GLN A 4 -4.30 -1.22 4.65
C GLN A 4 -4.73 0.07 5.34
N LYS A 5 -4.58 0.14 6.67
CA LYS A 5 -4.95 1.34 7.43
C LYS A 5 -4.11 2.55 7.03
N LEU A 6 -2.81 2.35 6.85
CA LEU A 6 -1.92 3.43 6.44
C LEU A 6 -2.24 3.90 5.02
N ALA A 7 -2.49 2.96 4.11
CA ALA A 7 -2.88 3.30 2.74
C ALA A 7 -4.20 4.07 2.71
N LYS A 8 -5.17 3.65 3.53
CA LYS A 8 -6.45 4.33 3.63
C LYS A 8 -6.29 5.77 4.10
N LYS A 9 -5.43 6.00 5.08
CA LYS A 9 -5.16 7.37 5.55
C LYS A 9 -4.63 8.26 4.43
N VAL A 10 -3.74 7.72 3.60
CA VAL A 10 -3.22 8.47 2.45
C VAL A 10 -4.34 8.81 1.47
N VAL A 11 -5.20 7.85 1.16
CA VAL A 11 -6.32 8.03 0.23
C VAL A 11 -7.30 9.09 0.77
N ASP A 12 -7.54 9.08 2.08
CA ASP A 12 -8.56 9.93 2.70
C ASP A 12 -8.09 11.33 3.05
N THR A 13 -6.82 11.67 2.82
CA THR A 13 -6.26 12.97 3.20
C THR A 13 -5.69 13.71 2.00
N TYR A 14 -5.64 15.05 2.11
CA TYR A 14 -5.15 15.94 1.07
C TYR A 14 -4.16 16.95 1.64
N GLY A 15 -3.41 17.59 0.77
CA GLY A 15 -2.48 18.64 1.16
C GLY A 15 -1.30 18.11 1.97
N LEU A 16 -0.93 18.84 3.02
CA LEU A 16 0.22 18.48 3.86
C LEU A 16 0.02 17.15 4.58
N LEU A 17 -1.20 16.86 5.00
CA LEU A 17 -1.51 15.59 5.66
C LEU A 17 -1.31 14.40 4.72
N HIS A 18 -1.61 14.59 3.44
CA HIS A 18 -1.38 13.54 2.43
C HIS A 18 0.10 13.18 2.36
N GLN A 19 0.99 14.19 2.29
CA GLN A 19 2.44 13.95 2.23
C GLN A 19 2.95 13.29 3.51
N THR A 20 2.47 13.74 4.67
CA THR A 20 2.85 13.16 5.95
C THR A 20 2.46 11.68 6.03
N ASN A 21 1.22 11.37 5.67
CA ASN A 21 0.74 10.00 5.71
C ASN A 21 1.42 9.11 4.67
N LEU A 22 1.73 9.66 3.51
CA LEU A 22 2.50 8.94 2.49
C LEU A 22 3.89 8.59 3.00
N GLY A 23 4.53 9.51 3.73
CA GLY A 23 5.83 9.26 4.36
C GLY A 23 5.77 8.15 5.41
N VAL A 24 4.72 8.13 6.23
CA VAL A 24 4.51 7.08 7.22
C VAL A 24 4.31 5.72 6.53
N LEU A 25 3.52 5.69 5.47
CA LEU A 25 3.31 4.46 4.70
C LEU A 25 4.62 3.96 4.09
N ARG A 26 5.39 4.85 3.51
CA ARG A 26 6.69 4.52 2.91
C ARG A 26 7.65 3.93 3.95
N HIS A 27 7.68 4.53 5.14
CA HIS A 27 8.52 4.04 6.22
C HIS A 27 8.11 2.63 6.65
N TYR A 28 6.82 2.39 6.78
CA TYR A 28 6.30 1.07 7.12
C TYR A 28 6.71 0.02 6.08
N ILE A 29 6.59 0.36 4.80
CA ILE A 29 6.99 -0.54 3.72
C ILE A 29 8.48 -0.87 3.79
N ARG A 30 9.32 0.12 4.09
CA ARG A 30 10.77 -0.07 4.18
C ARG A 30 11.19 -0.92 5.38
N THR A 31 10.43 -0.86 6.47
CA THR A 31 10.81 -1.52 7.72
C THR A 31 10.07 -2.83 7.95
N THR A 32 9.20 -3.24 7.04
CA THR A 32 8.45 -4.48 7.13
C THR A 32 8.98 -5.47 6.11
N SER A 33 9.02 -6.75 6.48
CA SER A 33 9.53 -7.79 5.59
C SER A 33 8.67 -7.89 4.32
N GLU A 34 9.31 -8.22 3.22
CA GLU A 34 8.64 -8.38 1.93
C GLU A 34 7.55 -9.45 1.97
N GLU A 35 7.80 -10.54 2.69
CA GLU A 35 6.82 -11.61 2.84
C GLU A 35 5.58 -11.15 3.58
N GLU A 36 5.75 -10.37 4.63
CA GLU A 36 4.64 -9.82 5.40
C GLU A 36 3.82 -8.84 4.56
N LEU A 37 4.52 -7.98 3.80
CA LEU A 37 3.86 -7.04 2.91
C LEU A 37 3.05 -7.77 1.83
N ALA A 38 3.61 -8.83 1.27
CA ALA A 38 2.91 -9.62 0.25
C ALA A 38 1.62 -10.24 0.81
N LYS A 39 1.66 -10.73 2.06
CA LYS A 39 0.48 -11.28 2.72
C LYS A 39 -0.60 -10.21 2.92
N GLU A 40 -0.19 -9.02 3.37
CA GLU A 40 -1.14 -7.92 3.58
C GLU A 40 -1.76 -7.45 2.27
N ILE A 41 -0.96 -7.35 1.21
CA ILE A 41 -1.46 -6.99 -0.13
C ILE A 41 -2.51 -8.01 -0.59
N GLY A 42 -2.28 -9.29 -0.36
CA GLY A 42 -3.21 -10.36 -0.73
C GLY A 42 -4.56 -10.30 -0.03
N LYS A 43 -4.67 -9.51 1.05
CA LYS A 43 -5.91 -9.34 1.80
C LYS A 43 -6.60 -8.00 1.53
N MET A 44 -5.94 -7.08 0.85
CA MET A 44 -6.52 -5.77 0.55
C MET A 44 -7.62 -5.91 -0.52
N VAL A 45 -8.69 -5.11 -0.37
CA VAL A 45 -9.85 -5.18 -1.26
C VAL A 45 -10.15 -3.88 -1.99
N SER A 46 -9.43 -2.80 -1.69
CA SER A 46 -9.65 -1.50 -2.30
C SER A 46 -8.56 -1.20 -3.33
N TRP A 47 -8.96 -0.99 -4.59
CA TRP A 47 -8.02 -0.66 -5.64
C TRP A 47 -7.33 0.69 -5.40
N LYS A 48 -8.03 1.63 -4.73
CA LYS A 48 -7.45 2.93 -4.41
C LYS A 48 -6.30 2.80 -3.41
N GLU A 49 -6.49 1.95 -2.40
CA GLU A 49 -5.44 1.69 -1.40
C GLU A 49 -4.28 0.94 -2.03
N LEU A 50 -4.55 -0.03 -2.88
CA LEU A 50 -3.50 -0.76 -3.61
C LEU A 50 -2.69 0.16 -4.51
N ARG A 51 -3.35 1.06 -5.22
CA ARG A 51 -2.70 2.05 -6.06
C ARG A 51 -1.81 2.98 -5.25
N THR A 52 -2.26 3.34 -4.06
CA THR A 52 -1.50 4.21 -3.15
C THR A 52 -0.18 3.57 -2.73
N LEU A 53 -0.15 2.25 -2.59
CA LEU A 53 1.10 1.53 -2.31
C LEU A 53 2.12 1.75 -3.41
N TRP A 54 1.66 1.81 -4.65
CA TRP A 54 2.53 2.08 -5.79
C TRP A 54 3.19 3.46 -5.68
N GLU A 55 2.41 4.46 -5.28
CA GLU A 55 2.93 5.82 -5.07
C GLU A 55 3.97 5.88 -3.95
N ALA A 56 3.77 5.08 -2.91
CA ALA A 56 4.70 5.02 -1.78
C ALA A 56 6.03 4.38 -2.18
N GLY A 57 6.04 3.58 -3.23
CA GLY A 57 7.24 2.91 -3.73
C GLY A 57 7.30 1.45 -3.31
N LEU A 58 7.29 0.56 -4.29
CA LEU A 58 7.37 -0.88 -4.09
C LEU A 58 8.47 -1.44 -4.99
N ASN A 59 9.12 -2.52 -4.54
CA ASN A 59 10.02 -3.25 -5.43
C ASN A 59 9.22 -4.07 -6.44
N THR A 60 9.88 -4.61 -7.43
CA THR A 60 9.24 -5.34 -8.53
C THR A 60 8.35 -6.47 -8.05
N ARG A 61 8.81 -7.24 -7.08
CA ARG A 61 8.03 -8.37 -6.54
C ARG A 61 6.71 -7.89 -5.93
N LEU A 62 6.75 -6.83 -5.13
CA LEU A 62 5.54 -6.30 -4.49
C LEU A 62 4.62 -5.62 -5.49
N GLN A 63 5.18 -4.99 -6.53
CA GLN A 63 4.39 -4.46 -7.63
C GLN A 63 3.59 -5.56 -8.31
N ASP A 64 4.22 -6.71 -8.55
CA ASP A 64 3.55 -7.86 -9.15
C ASP A 64 2.44 -8.39 -8.25
N GLU A 65 2.64 -8.40 -6.94
CA GLU A 65 1.61 -8.80 -5.98
C GLU A 65 0.41 -7.87 -6.03
N VAL A 66 0.65 -6.56 -6.14
CA VAL A 66 -0.42 -5.57 -6.28
C VAL A 66 -1.21 -5.79 -7.56
N LEU A 67 -0.52 -5.99 -8.69
CA LEU A 67 -1.18 -6.25 -9.98
C LEU A 67 -2.02 -7.52 -9.94
N LYS A 68 -1.47 -8.56 -9.34
CA LYS A 68 -2.19 -9.82 -9.17
C LYS A 68 -3.45 -9.63 -8.34
N ARG A 69 -3.35 -8.90 -7.24
CA ARG A 69 -4.50 -8.66 -6.37
C ARG A 69 -5.56 -7.79 -7.06
N LEU A 70 -5.13 -6.79 -7.84
CA LEU A 70 -6.07 -5.96 -8.60
C LEU A 70 -6.91 -6.80 -9.57
N LYS A 71 -6.32 -7.78 -10.20
CA LYS A 71 -7.06 -8.69 -11.09
C LYS A 71 -8.06 -9.54 -10.31
N GLU A 72 -7.70 -9.96 -9.11
CA GLU A 72 -8.58 -10.81 -8.29
C GLU A 72 -9.82 -10.07 -7.79
N ILE A 73 -9.73 -8.75 -7.57
CA ILE A 73 -10.84 -7.96 -7.02
C ILE A 73 -11.66 -7.23 -8.08
N GLU A 74 -11.31 -7.34 -9.34
CA GLU A 74 -12.08 -6.73 -10.43
C GLU A 74 -13.45 -7.38 -10.61
#